data_a5a13e4267c5880f4806a60b5cd7d291
#
_entry.id   a5a13e4267c5880f4806a60b5cd7d291
#
_cell.length_a   1.000
_cell.length_b   1.000
_cell.length_c   1.000
_cell.angle_alpha   90.00
_cell.angle_beta   90.00
_cell.angle_gamma   90.00
#
_symmetry.space_group_name_H-M   'P 1'
#
loop_
_entity.id
_entity.type
_entity.pdbx_description
1 polymer ?
#
loop_
_entity_poly.entity_id
_entity_poly.type
_entity_poly.pdbx_seq_one_letter_code
_entity_poly.pdbx_strand_id
1 'polypeptide(L)'
;MIHKTSIIDPKANISSKANIGPFCIIGPNVIIEDEVVIHAQVNINGNTKIGSGSIIYPFASIGNDPQDLKYNGEKNSLVIGTN
;
A
#
# COMPACT_ATOMS: atom_id res chain seq x y z
N MET A 1 3.09 5.18 12.50
CA MET A 1 2.09 4.60 13.37
C MET A 1 0.94 4.00 12.59
N ILE A 2 0.47 2.87 13.01
CA ILE A 2 -0.61 2.18 12.33
C ILE A 2 -1.86 2.24 13.20
N HIS A 3 -2.95 2.77 12.64
CA HIS A 3 -4.19 2.84 13.38
C HIS A 3 -4.68 1.42 13.68
N LYS A 4 -5.18 1.22 14.87
CA LYS A 4 -5.53 -0.13 15.33
C LYS A 4 -6.65 -0.79 14.56
N THR A 5 -7.46 -0.03 13.84
CA THR A 5 -8.55 -0.60 13.06
C THR A 5 -8.11 -1.13 11.72
N SER A 6 -6.86 -0.87 11.32
CA SER A 6 -6.41 -1.31 10.03
C SER A 6 -5.95 -2.75 10.07
N ILE A 7 -6.12 -3.45 8.97
CA ILE A 7 -5.76 -4.85 8.85
C ILE A 7 -4.51 -4.93 8.01
N ILE A 8 -3.42 -5.31 8.65
CA ILE A 8 -2.13 -5.37 7.98
C ILE A 8 -1.69 -6.82 7.94
N ASP A 9 -1.41 -7.32 6.74
CA ASP A 9 -0.94 -8.69 6.66
C ASP A 9 0.43 -8.78 7.32
N PRO A 10 0.67 -9.81 8.09
CA PRO A 10 1.95 -9.92 8.80
C PRO A 10 3.15 -9.98 7.88
N LYS A 11 2.96 -10.30 6.62
CA LYS A 11 4.06 -10.32 5.68
C LYS A 11 4.33 -8.98 5.03
N ALA A 12 3.49 -8.01 5.27
CA ALA A 12 3.73 -6.67 4.74
C ALA A 12 4.94 -6.05 5.44
N ASN A 13 5.70 -5.28 4.68
CA ASN A 13 6.88 -4.65 5.23
C ASN A 13 6.62 -3.16 5.34
N ILE A 14 6.36 -2.70 6.55
CA ILE A 14 5.96 -1.33 6.76
C ILE A 14 6.95 -0.63 7.66
N SER A 15 7.47 0.50 7.20
CA SER A 15 8.42 1.27 7.98
C SER A 15 7.79 1.76 9.27
N SER A 16 8.56 1.78 10.32
CA SER A 16 8.08 2.31 11.59
C SER A 16 7.84 3.81 11.51
N LYS A 17 8.36 4.46 10.47
CA LYS A 17 8.14 5.88 10.28
C LYS A 17 6.97 6.20 9.36
N ALA A 18 6.22 5.20 8.95
CA ALA A 18 5.04 5.43 8.14
C ALA A 18 3.83 5.63 9.05
N ASN A 19 2.83 6.34 8.52
CA ASN A 19 1.60 6.57 9.24
C ASN A 19 0.43 6.02 8.43
N ILE A 20 -0.30 5.10 9.02
CA ILE A 20 -1.42 4.46 8.34
C ILE A 20 -2.70 4.76 9.11
N GLY A 21 -3.63 5.37 8.44
CA GLY A 21 -4.90 5.78 9.05
C GLY A 21 -5.85 4.62 9.27
N PRO A 22 -7.07 4.93 9.69
CA PRO A 22 -8.02 3.87 10.08
C PRO A 22 -8.62 3.13 8.90
N PHE A 23 -9.01 1.90 9.18
CA PHE A 23 -9.75 1.06 8.24
C PHE A 23 -9.02 0.81 6.91
N CYS A 24 -7.71 0.75 6.97
CA CYS A 24 -6.93 0.40 5.80
C CYS A 24 -6.72 -1.11 5.74
N ILE A 25 -6.53 -1.63 4.55
CA ILE A 25 -6.24 -3.05 4.37
C ILE A 25 -4.97 -3.14 3.53
N ILE A 26 -3.95 -3.76 4.10
CA ILE A 26 -2.65 -3.84 3.46
C ILE A 26 -2.30 -5.32 3.26
N GLY A 27 -2.06 -5.69 2.03
CA GLY A 27 -1.77 -7.08 1.69
C GLY A 27 -0.34 -7.51 1.94
N PRO A 28 -0.03 -8.77 1.69
CA PRO A 28 1.24 -9.36 2.13
C PRO A 28 2.48 -8.92 1.36
N ASN A 29 2.33 -8.55 0.13
CA ASN A 29 3.50 -8.21 -0.68
C ASN A 29 3.66 -6.71 -0.83
N VAL A 30 3.21 -5.97 0.16
CA VAL A 30 3.25 -4.52 0.12
C VAL A 30 4.44 -4.03 0.95
N ILE A 31 5.16 -3.07 0.40
CA ILE A 31 6.28 -2.44 1.09
C ILE A 31 5.95 -0.97 1.22
N ILE A 32 5.98 -0.46 2.44
CA ILE A 32 5.69 0.95 2.69
C ILE A 32 6.90 1.56 3.37
N GLU A 33 7.48 2.55 2.72
CA GLU A 33 8.74 3.12 3.14
C GLU A 33 8.54 4.26 4.13
N ASP A 34 9.65 4.91 4.48
CA ASP A 34 9.63 5.94 5.52
C ASP A 34 8.79 7.13 5.14
N GLU A 35 8.19 7.74 6.11
CA GLU A 35 7.46 9.00 5.94
C GLU A 35 6.27 8.93 5.00
N VAL A 36 5.78 7.74 4.74
CA VAL A 36 4.58 7.59 3.93
C VAL A 36 3.37 7.87 4.82
N VAL A 37 2.41 8.58 4.26
CA VAL A 37 1.16 8.86 4.97
C VAL A 37 0.01 8.22 4.19
N ILE A 38 -0.70 7.31 4.82
CA ILE A 38 -1.85 6.67 4.20
C ILE A 38 -3.08 7.08 4.99
N HIS A 39 -4.02 7.67 4.31
CA HIS A 39 -5.23 8.16 4.94
C HIS A 39 -6.23 7.01 5.17
N ALA A 40 -7.45 7.36 5.51
CA ALA A 40 -8.44 6.36 5.90
C ALA A 40 -8.95 5.53 4.74
N GLN A 41 -9.27 4.30 5.03
CA GLN A 41 -9.98 3.43 4.09
C GLN A 41 -9.26 3.23 2.77
N VAL A 42 -7.96 3.02 2.85
CA VAL A 42 -7.13 2.75 1.69
C VAL A 42 -6.86 1.26 1.62
N ASN A 43 -6.94 0.73 0.42
CA ASN A 43 -6.74 -0.68 0.19
C ASN A 43 -5.50 -0.85 -0.69
N ILE A 44 -4.48 -1.51 -0.20
CA ILE A 44 -3.24 -1.70 -0.94
C ILE A 44 -2.93 -3.18 -1.03
N ASN A 45 -2.82 -3.67 -2.24
CA ASN A 45 -2.60 -5.09 -2.47
C ASN A 45 -1.55 -5.29 -3.57
N GLY A 46 -1.28 -6.55 -3.86
CA GLY A 46 -0.37 -6.90 -4.92
C GLY A 46 1.08 -6.63 -4.55
N ASN A 47 1.96 -6.73 -5.52
CA ASN A 47 3.37 -6.45 -5.31
C ASN A 47 3.54 -4.94 -5.45
N THR A 48 3.36 -4.24 -4.36
CA THR A 48 3.29 -2.78 -4.39
C THR A 48 4.31 -2.19 -3.43
N LYS A 49 5.04 -1.21 -3.91
CA LYS A 49 5.99 -0.49 -3.07
C LYS A 49 5.60 0.97 -3.05
N ILE A 50 5.36 1.50 -1.87
CA ILE A 50 5.04 2.91 -1.71
C ILE A 50 6.31 3.62 -1.26
N GLY A 51 6.82 4.47 -2.12
CA GLY A 51 8.10 5.15 -1.87
C GLY A 51 7.99 6.20 -0.79
N SER A 52 9.14 6.53 -0.23
CA SER A 52 9.21 7.45 0.91
C SER A 52 8.55 8.79 0.62
N GLY A 53 7.84 9.29 1.59
CA GLY A 53 7.22 10.61 1.49
C GLY A 53 5.92 10.65 0.69
N SER A 54 5.46 9.52 0.19
CA SER A 54 4.22 9.49 -0.58
C SER A 54 3.01 9.71 0.33
N ILE A 55 1.98 10.28 -0.23
CA ILE A 55 0.73 10.49 0.48
C ILE A 55 -0.37 9.82 -0.31
N ILE A 56 -1.09 8.92 0.35
CA ILE A 56 -2.18 8.20 -0.27
C ILE A 56 -3.47 8.71 0.34
N TYR A 57 -4.32 9.26 -0.49
CA TYR A 57 -5.54 9.90 -0.02
C TYR A 57 -6.66 8.89 0.26
N PRO A 58 -7.68 9.30 1.00
CA PRO A 58 -8.71 8.35 1.43
C PRO A 58 -9.41 7.67 0.27
N PHE A 59 -9.83 6.44 0.53
CA PHE A 59 -10.60 5.63 -0.41
C PHE A 59 -9.83 5.16 -1.64
N ALA A 60 -8.52 5.30 -1.63
CA ALA A 60 -7.72 4.84 -2.76
C ALA A 60 -7.60 3.33 -2.76
N SER A 61 -7.51 2.76 -3.94
CA SER A 61 -7.34 1.34 -4.09
C SER A 61 -6.15 1.16 -4.99
N ILE A 62 -5.08 0.59 -4.46
CA ILE A 62 -3.80 0.54 -5.15
C ILE A 62 -3.34 -0.89 -5.31
N GLY A 63 -2.80 -1.20 -6.47
CA GLY A 63 -2.16 -2.48 -6.70
C GLY A 63 -3.10 -3.64 -6.86
N ASN A 64 -4.39 -3.39 -6.93
CA ASN A 64 -5.32 -4.46 -7.15
C ASN A 64 -5.21 -4.90 -8.58
N ASP A 65 -5.39 -6.20 -8.75
CA ASP A 65 -5.27 -6.77 -10.05
C ASP A 65 -6.44 -6.43 -10.89
N PRO A 66 -6.32 -5.63 -11.90
CA PRO A 66 -7.47 -5.31 -12.73
C PRO A 66 -7.84 -6.49 -13.59
N GLN A 67 -9.09 -6.64 -13.77
CA GLN A 67 -9.55 -7.73 -14.49
C GLN A 67 -9.09 -7.75 -15.89
N ASP A 68 -8.98 -6.63 -16.49
CA ASP A 68 -8.68 -6.56 -17.87
C ASP A 68 -7.26 -6.28 -18.16
N LEU A 69 -6.41 -6.38 -17.22
CA LEU A 69 -5.08 -6.01 -17.41
C LEU A 69 -4.39 -6.88 -18.39
N LYS A 70 -3.71 -6.28 -19.29
CA LYS A 70 -2.94 -6.96 -20.16
C LYS A 70 -1.76 -7.43 -19.46
N TYR A 71 -1.82 -8.44 -18.86
CA TYR A 71 -0.81 -8.93 -18.04
C TYR A 71 0.06 -9.73 -18.89
N ASN A 72 1.19 -9.35 -19.15
CA ASN A 72 2.03 -10.06 -20.07
C ASN A 72 2.83 -11.14 -19.40
N GLY A 73 2.33 -11.69 -18.40
CA GLY A 73 2.98 -12.81 -17.78
C GLY A 73 4.09 -12.49 -16.84
N GLU A 74 4.42 -11.23 -16.71
CA GLU A 74 5.44 -10.88 -15.81
C GLU A 74 4.89 -10.60 -14.47
N LYS A 75 5.72 -10.59 -13.48
CA LYS A 75 5.31 -10.26 -12.19
C LYS A 75 4.85 -8.87 -12.17
N ASN A 76 3.66 -8.67 -11.76
CA ASN A 76 3.10 -7.36 -11.67
C ASN A 76 3.62 -6.65 -10.46
N SER A 77 4.26 -5.55 -10.64
CA SER A 77 4.81 -4.84 -9.53
C SER A 77 4.52 -3.36 -9.73
N LEU A 78 3.95 -2.75 -8.73
CA LEU A 78 3.62 -1.34 -8.79
C LEU A 78 4.48 -0.58 -7.81
N VAL A 79 5.13 0.46 -8.28
CA VAL A 79 5.96 1.29 -7.43
C VAL A 79 5.41 2.70 -7.47
N ILE A 80 5.06 3.21 -6.30
CA ILE A 80 4.61 4.58 -6.18
C ILE A 80 5.82 5.37 -5.74
N GLY A 81 6.15 6.39 -6.50
CA GLY A 81 7.37 7.12 -6.25
C GLY A 81 7.30 7.97 -5.00
N THR A 82 8.40 8.61 -4.66
CA THR A 82 8.42 9.46 -3.51
C THR A 82 7.70 10.71 -3.85
N ASN A 83 7.03 11.17 -2.88
CA ASN A 83 6.28 12.38 -2.88
C ASN A 83 6.45 13.34 -4.02
#